data_be119fa998fc809af59970f2b5200a85
#
_entry.id   be119fa998fc809af59970f2b5200a85
#
_cell.length_a   1.000
_cell.length_b   1.000
_cell.length_c   1.000
_cell.angle_alpha   90.00
_cell.angle_beta   90.00
_cell.angle_gamma   90.00
#
_symmetry.space_group_name_H-M   'P 1'
#
loop_
_entity.id
_entity.type
_entity.pdbx_description
1 polymer ?
#
loop_
_entity_poly.entity_id
_entity_poly.type
_entity_poly.pdbx_seq_one_letter_code
_entity_poly.pdbx_strand_id
1 'polypeptide(L)'
;VNGVGTNSAPFWRMLLNSFVMAFSITLGKITVSMLSAFAIVWFRFPLRNLFFWMIFITLMLPVEVRIFPTVEVIANLKMLDSYAGLTLPLMASATATFLFRQFFMTLPDELVEAARIDGASPMRFFCDIVFPLSKTNLAALFVITFIYGWNQYLWPLLIITDVDLGTTVAGIKGMIATGEGTTEWNSVMAAMLLTLIPPVVIVLV
;
A
#
# COMPACT_ATOMS: atom_id res chain seq x y z
N VAL A 1 6.80 -29.87 8.02
CA VAL A 1 5.49 -29.25 8.27
C VAL A 1 4.72 -29.26 6.94
N ASN A 2 4.37 -30.47 6.48
CA ASN A 2 3.64 -30.70 5.23
C ASN A 2 2.22 -31.16 5.58
N GLY A 3 1.40 -30.29 6.14
CA GLY A 3 0.12 -30.76 6.66
C GLY A 3 -0.94 -29.68 6.81
N VAL A 4 -1.03 -28.78 5.86
CA VAL A 4 -2.18 -27.87 5.81
C VAL A 4 -2.90 -28.16 4.50
N GLY A 5 -4.10 -28.68 4.59
CA GLY A 5 -5.04 -29.05 3.54
C GLY A 5 -4.49 -29.12 2.11
N THR A 6 -4.76 -30.19 1.42
CA THR A 6 -4.17 -30.61 0.15
C THR A 6 -4.12 -29.59 -1.00
N ASN A 7 -4.46 -28.29 -0.76
CA ASN A 7 -4.53 -27.24 -1.76
C ASN A 7 -4.09 -25.85 -1.25
N SER A 8 -3.20 -25.74 -0.27
CA SER A 8 -2.65 -24.44 0.15
C SER A 8 -1.16 -24.33 -0.14
N ALA A 9 -0.72 -23.14 -0.58
CA ALA A 9 0.72 -22.87 -0.74
C ALA A 9 1.47 -23.08 0.59
N PRO A 10 2.76 -23.41 0.55
CA PRO A 10 3.61 -23.47 1.76
C PRO A 10 3.55 -22.13 2.50
N PHE A 11 3.43 -22.16 3.83
CA PHE A 11 3.25 -20.96 4.66
C PHE A 11 4.33 -19.87 4.41
N TRP A 12 5.59 -20.27 4.22
CA TRP A 12 6.68 -19.34 3.92
C TRP A 12 6.45 -18.57 2.59
N ARG A 13 5.81 -19.21 1.60
CA ARG A 13 5.48 -18.59 0.31
C ARG A 13 4.37 -17.55 0.48
N MET A 14 3.36 -17.86 1.31
CA MET A 14 2.33 -16.88 1.67
C MET A 14 2.91 -15.67 2.41
N LEU A 15 3.89 -15.88 3.31
CA LEU A 15 4.62 -14.80 3.97
C LEU A 15 5.35 -13.91 2.96
N LEU A 16 6.03 -14.54 1.99
CA LEU A 16 6.76 -13.83 0.95
C LEU A 16 5.82 -13.04 0.05
N ASN A 17 4.71 -13.64 -0.39
CA ASN A 17 3.68 -12.97 -1.18
C ASN A 17 3.09 -11.76 -0.45
N SER A 18 2.76 -11.91 0.85
CA SER A 18 2.26 -10.81 1.66
C SER A 18 3.31 -9.70 1.82
N PHE A 19 4.59 -10.05 2.00
CA PHE A 19 5.66 -9.07 2.09
C PHE A 19 5.84 -8.30 0.78
N VAL A 20 5.92 -9.00 -0.36
CA VAL A 20 6.05 -8.39 -1.69
C VAL A 20 4.85 -7.48 -1.96
N MET A 21 3.63 -7.95 -1.66
CA MET A 21 2.41 -7.17 -1.82
C MET A 21 2.44 -5.91 -0.96
N ALA A 22 2.65 -6.04 0.36
CA ALA A 22 2.65 -4.91 1.29
C ALA A 22 3.74 -3.88 0.96
N PHE A 23 4.95 -4.35 0.66
CA PHE A 23 6.08 -3.50 0.30
C PHE A 23 5.84 -2.74 -1.02
N SER A 24 5.36 -3.44 -2.06
CA SER A 24 5.05 -2.83 -3.36
C SER A 24 3.95 -1.77 -3.24
N ILE A 25 2.86 -2.08 -2.50
CA ILE A 25 1.78 -1.14 -2.23
C ILE A 25 2.32 0.09 -1.51
N THR A 26 3.15 -0.10 -0.50
CA THR A 26 3.74 0.99 0.30
C THR A 26 4.62 1.90 -0.53
N LEU A 27 5.55 1.34 -1.30
CA LEU A 27 6.41 2.12 -2.20
C LEU A 27 5.59 2.89 -3.24
N GLY A 28 4.62 2.21 -3.86
CA GLY A 28 3.72 2.84 -4.83
C GLY A 28 2.91 3.98 -4.23
N LYS A 29 2.30 3.77 -3.05
CA LYS A 29 1.54 4.81 -2.33
C LYS A 29 2.40 6.03 -2.01
N ILE A 30 3.58 5.81 -1.43
CA ILE A 30 4.49 6.90 -1.06
C ILE A 30 4.92 7.67 -2.31
N THR A 31 5.39 6.97 -3.34
CA THR A 31 5.91 7.60 -4.55
C THR A 31 4.83 8.41 -5.27
N VAL A 32 3.68 7.80 -5.55
CA VAL A 32 2.58 8.48 -6.26
C VAL A 32 2.05 9.65 -5.45
N SER A 33 1.85 9.47 -4.13
CA SER A 33 1.30 10.51 -3.26
C SER A 33 2.26 11.68 -3.06
N MET A 34 3.55 11.39 -2.89
CA MET A 34 4.58 12.41 -2.72
C MET A 34 4.74 13.27 -3.98
N LEU A 35 4.81 12.64 -5.16
CA LEU A 35 4.90 13.35 -6.44
C LEU A 35 3.64 14.15 -6.73
N SER A 36 2.46 13.59 -6.44
CA SER A 36 1.18 14.29 -6.61
C SER A 36 1.08 15.52 -5.70
N ALA A 37 1.45 15.37 -4.42
CA ALA A 37 1.47 16.46 -3.46
C ALA A 37 2.48 17.55 -3.87
N PHE A 38 3.68 17.13 -4.33
CA PHE A 38 4.70 18.04 -4.84
C PHE A 38 4.17 18.86 -6.01
N ALA A 39 3.53 18.21 -6.98
CA ALA A 39 2.95 18.90 -8.12
C ALA A 39 1.86 19.92 -7.70
N ILE A 40 0.95 19.51 -6.79
CA ILE A 40 -0.15 20.35 -6.32
C ILE A 40 0.35 21.57 -5.53
N VAL A 41 1.43 21.46 -4.77
CA VAL A 41 1.94 22.57 -3.94
C VAL A 41 2.76 23.56 -4.77
N TRP A 42 3.72 23.09 -5.55
CA TRP A 42 4.73 23.97 -6.18
C TRP A 42 4.51 24.27 -7.65
N PHE A 43 3.79 23.42 -8.40
CA PHE A 43 3.51 23.76 -9.79
C PHE A 43 2.26 24.62 -9.92
N ARG A 44 2.34 25.66 -10.76
CA ARG A 44 1.21 26.54 -11.12
C ARG A 44 0.58 26.03 -12.41
N PHE A 45 -0.37 25.11 -12.31
CA PHE A 45 -1.15 24.66 -13.45
C PHE A 45 -2.64 24.97 -13.27
N PRO A 46 -3.42 25.11 -14.36
CA PRO A 46 -4.85 25.37 -14.26
C PRO A 46 -5.56 24.24 -13.53
N LEU A 47 -6.58 24.58 -12.76
CA LEU A 47 -7.45 23.62 -12.05
C LEU A 47 -6.73 22.78 -10.97
N ARG A 48 -5.53 23.13 -10.51
CA ARG A 48 -4.80 22.37 -9.49
C ARG A 48 -5.63 22.08 -8.22
N ASN A 49 -6.44 23.05 -7.79
CA ASN A 49 -7.31 22.89 -6.64
C ASN A 49 -8.46 21.90 -6.94
N LEU A 50 -8.98 21.88 -8.15
CA LEU A 50 -9.99 20.90 -8.57
C LEU A 50 -9.41 19.49 -8.53
N PHE A 51 -8.21 19.26 -9.06
CA PHE A 51 -7.54 17.97 -8.98
C PHE A 51 -7.31 17.53 -7.53
N PHE A 52 -6.89 18.45 -6.67
CA PHE A 52 -6.76 18.15 -5.25
C PHE A 52 -8.11 17.73 -4.63
N TRP A 53 -9.18 18.48 -4.88
CA TRP A 53 -10.50 18.15 -4.37
C TRP A 53 -11.03 16.84 -4.94
N MET A 54 -10.77 16.54 -6.21
CA MET A 54 -11.11 15.23 -6.81
C MET A 54 -10.42 14.07 -6.06
N ILE A 55 -9.11 14.20 -5.79
CA ILE A 55 -8.37 13.20 -4.98
C ILE A 55 -8.98 13.13 -3.57
N PHE A 56 -9.24 14.29 -2.95
CA PHE A 56 -9.75 14.35 -1.57
C PHE A 56 -11.12 13.69 -1.42
N ILE A 57 -12.03 13.91 -2.37
CA ILE A 57 -13.37 13.32 -2.38
C ILE A 57 -13.30 11.78 -2.39
N THR A 58 -12.27 11.18 -2.99
CA THR A 58 -12.11 9.72 -2.98
C THR A 58 -11.89 9.15 -1.57
N LEU A 59 -11.49 9.96 -0.58
CA LEU A 59 -11.43 9.55 0.84
C LEU A 59 -12.81 9.27 1.42
N MET A 60 -13.84 9.95 0.92
CA MET A 60 -15.20 9.83 1.43
C MET A 60 -15.90 8.56 0.91
N LEU A 61 -15.37 7.94 -0.13
CA LEU A 61 -15.92 6.70 -0.68
C LEU A 61 -15.39 5.49 0.08
N PRO A 62 -16.25 4.74 0.78
CA PRO A 62 -15.87 3.47 1.40
C PRO A 62 -15.25 2.52 0.38
N VAL A 63 -14.22 1.76 0.81
CA VAL A 63 -13.52 0.80 -0.06
C VAL A 63 -14.49 -0.24 -0.60
N GLU A 64 -15.46 -0.63 0.20
CA GLU A 64 -16.49 -1.64 -0.10
C GLU A 64 -17.34 -1.26 -1.32
N VAL A 65 -17.62 0.03 -1.51
CA VAL A 65 -18.43 0.53 -2.65
C VAL A 65 -17.69 0.39 -3.98
N ARG A 66 -16.37 0.57 -3.96
CA ARG A 66 -15.54 0.57 -5.18
C ARG A 66 -14.84 -0.76 -5.46
N ILE A 67 -14.90 -1.73 -4.54
CA ILE A 67 -14.13 -2.96 -4.66
C ILE A 67 -14.57 -3.78 -5.88
N PHE A 68 -15.87 -4.00 -6.07
CA PHE A 68 -16.39 -4.78 -7.19
C PHE A 68 -16.11 -4.13 -8.56
N PRO A 69 -16.37 -2.83 -8.79
CA PRO A 69 -15.95 -2.18 -10.03
C PRO A 69 -14.44 -2.27 -10.29
N THR A 70 -13.61 -2.21 -9.24
CA THR A 70 -12.16 -2.36 -9.38
C THR A 70 -11.78 -3.79 -9.80
N VAL A 71 -12.42 -4.81 -9.22
CA VAL A 71 -12.22 -6.23 -9.63
C VAL A 71 -12.58 -6.42 -11.10
N GLU A 72 -13.70 -5.86 -11.55
CA GLU A 72 -14.12 -5.94 -12.94
C GLU A 72 -13.09 -5.33 -13.90
N VAL A 73 -12.55 -4.15 -13.55
CA VAL A 73 -11.48 -3.52 -14.34
C VAL A 73 -10.24 -4.41 -14.40
N ILE A 74 -9.81 -4.97 -13.28
CA ILE A 74 -8.65 -5.87 -13.20
C ILE A 74 -8.87 -7.14 -14.03
N ALA A 75 -10.08 -7.71 -13.97
CA ALA A 75 -10.44 -8.87 -14.78
C ALA A 75 -10.41 -8.55 -16.29
N ASN A 76 -10.96 -7.41 -16.69
CA ASN A 76 -10.96 -6.95 -18.10
C ASN A 76 -9.53 -6.67 -18.61
N LEU A 77 -8.63 -6.21 -17.75
CA LEU A 77 -7.21 -6.02 -18.06
C LEU A 77 -6.40 -7.32 -18.01
N LYS A 78 -7.04 -8.48 -17.72
CA LYS A 78 -6.39 -9.79 -17.56
C LYS A 78 -5.26 -9.79 -16.53
N MET A 79 -5.46 -9.07 -15.42
CA MET A 79 -4.50 -8.94 -14.33
C MET A 79 -4.89 -9.77 -13.10
N LEU A 80 -5.93 -10.63 -13.19
CA LEU A 80 -6.22 -11.62 -12.15
C LEU A 80 -5.02 -12.56 -11.99
N ASP A 81 -4.87 -13.14 -10.82
CA ASP A 81 -3.79 -14.07 -10.48
C ASP A 81 -2.39 -13.50 -10.80
N SER A 82 -2.18 -12.21 -10.48
CA SER A 82 -0.90 -11.54 -10.69
C SER A 82 -0.55 -10.57 -9.56
N TYR A 83 0.75 -10.38 -9.32
CA TYR A 83 1.21 -9.33 -8.40
C TYR A 83 0.79 -7.92 -8.84
N ALA A 84 0.68 -7.69 -10.15
CA ALA A 84 0.21 -6.40 -10.68
C ALA A 84 -1.25 -6.13 -10.27
N GLY A 85 -2.14 -7.11 -10.42
CA GLY A 85 -3.52 -7.02 -9.95
C GLY A 85 -3.64 -6.84 -8.44
N LEU A 86 -2.75 -7.51 -7.67
CA LEU A 86 -2.71 -7.36 -6.21
C LEU A 86 -2.27 -5.97 -5.75
N THR A 87 -1.37 -5.30 -6.47
CA THR A 87 -0.66 -4.12 -5.95
C THR A 87 -1.08 -2.82 -6.60
N LEU A 88 -1.18 -2.75 -7.94
CA LEU A 88 -1.41 -1.49 -8.67
C LEU A 88 -2.67 -0.73 -8.22
N PRO A 89 -3.85 -1.37 -8.06
CA PRO A 89 -5.07 -0.65 -7.66
C PRO A 89 -4.99 -0.04 -6.26
N LEU A 90 -4.12 -0.58 -5.40
CA LEU A 90 -3.93 -0.15 -4.03
C LEU A 90 -2.81 0.89 -3.86
N MET A 91 -2.04 1.21 -4.92
CA MET A 91 -0.96 2.20 -4.85
C MET A 91 -1.45 3.65 -4.79
N ALA A 92 -2.66 3.94 -5.25
CA ALA A 92 -3.24 5.28 -5.11
C ALA A 92 -3.75 5.48 -3.67
N SER A 93 -3.39 6.62 -3.06
CA SER A 93 -3.82 6.95 -1.70
C SER A 93 -4.09 8.44 -1.55
N ALA A 94 -5.36 8.80 -1.42
CA ALA A 94 -5.74 10.18 -1.16
C ALA A 94 -5.28 10.64 0.24
N THR A 95 -5.31 9.77 1.24
CA THR A 95 -4.81 10.06 2.60
C THR A 95 -3.32 10.41 2.59
N ALA A 96 -2.49 9.60 1.92
CA ALA A 96 -1.06 9.87 1.85
C ALA A 96 -0.76 11.15 1.06
N THR A 97 -1.48 11.40 -0.05
CA THR A 97 -1.37 12.64 -0.83
C THR A 97 -1.75 13.86 0.01
N PHE A 98 -2.83 13.75 0.80
CA PHE A 98 -3.26 14.82 1.70
C PHE A 98 -2.19 15.11 2.77
N LEU A 99 -1.65 14.08 3.43
CA LEU A 99 -0.64 14.24 4.48
C LEU A 99 0.65 14.86 3.92
N PHE A 100 1.15 14.40 2.77
CA PHE A 100 2.31 15.03 2.14
C PHE A 100 2.03 16.49 1.74
N ARG A 101 0.85 16.77 1.19
CA ARG A 101 0.48 18.15 0.86
C ARG A 101 0.47 19.05 2.09
N GLN A 102 -0.12 18.60 3.21
CA GLN A 102 -0.12 19.37 4.45
C GLN A 102 1.29 19.64 4.95
N PHE A 103 2.15 18.63 4.93
CA PHE A 103 3.56 18.80 5.31
C PHE A 103 4.29 19.76 4.36
N PHE A 104 4.13 19.62 3.05
CA PHE A 104 4.79 20.49 2.08
C PHE A 104 4.38 21.96 2.21
N MET A 105 3.15 22.22 2.63
CA MET A 105 2.67 23.57 2.90
C MET A 105 3.27 24.20 4.18
N THR A 106 3.95 23.41 5.03
CA THR A 106 4.66 23.94 6.20
C THR A 106 6.12 24.31 5.88
N LEU A 107 6.61 23.92 4.71
CA LEU A 107 7.98 24.28 4.30
C LEU A 107 8.06 25.75 3.90
N PRO A 108 9.09 26.49 4.37
CA PRO A 108 9.26 27.90 4.05
C PRO A 108 9.42 28.17 2.55
N ASP A 109 8.79 29.22 2.05
CA ASP A 109 8.88 29.62 0.63
C ASP A 109 10.30 30.04 0.25
N GLU A 110 11.10 30.51 1.22
CA GLU A 110 12.51 30.90 1.06
C GLU A 110 13.38 29.75 0.50
N LEU A 111 13.05 28.49 0.82
CA LEU A 111 13.75 27.33 0.28
C LEU A 111 13.53 27.19 -1.24
N VAL A 112 12.34 27.52 -1.71
CA VAL A 112 12.00 27.51 -3.13
C VAL A 112 12.69 28.66 -3.87
N GLU A 113 12.74 29.85 -3.24
CA GLU A 113 13.38 31.03 -3.80
C GLU A 113 14.89 30.83 -3.88
N ALA A 114 15.53 30.32 -2.81
CA ALA A 114 16.94 30.00 -2.81
C ALA A 114 17.30 28.98 -3.90
N ALA A 115 16.53 27.90 -4.01
CA ALA A 115 16.76 26.89 -5.06
C ALA A 115 16.65 27.47 -6.48
N ARG A 116 15.73 28.43 -6.70
CA ARG A 116 15.60 29.14 -7.99
C ARG A 116 16.77 30.05 -8.29
N ILE A 117 17.28 30.76 -7.28
CA ILE A 117 18.46 31.62 -7.41
C ILE A 117 19.69 30.77 -7.79
N ASP A 118 19.81 29.57 -7.18
CA ASP A 118 20.85 28.59 -7.47
C ASP A 118 20.67 27.87 -8.83
N GLY A 119 19.60 28.18 -9.58
CA GLY A 119 19.33 27.56 -10.87
C GLY A 119 18.89 26.10 -10.79
N ALA A 120 18.41 25.63 -9.63
CA ALA A 120 17.95 24.26 -9.47
C ALA A 120 16.67 23.99 -10.27
N SER A 121 16.65 22.86 -10.99
CA SER A 121 15.44 22.38 -11.62
C SER A 121 14.42 21.92 -10.57
N PRO A 122 13.09 21.88 -10.88
CA PRO A 122 12.09 21.39 -9.92
C PRO A 122 12.38 20.00 -9.37
N MET A 123 12.91 19.09 -10.18
CA MET A 123 13.26 17.74 -9.74
C MET A 123 14.49 17.74 -8.83
N ARG A 124 15.45 18.63 -9.07
CA ARG A 124 16.61 18.81 -8.19
C ARG A 124 16.17 19.38 -6.84
N PHE A 125 15.28 20.36 -6.82
CA PHE A 125 14.66 20.87 -5.59
C PHE A 125 13.94 19.75 -4.82
N PHE A 126 13.18 18.90 -5.54
CA PHE A 126 12.50 17.76 -4.95
C PHE A 126 13.50 16.78 -4.29
N CYS A 127 14.52 16.34 -5.03
CA CYS A 127 15.46 15.32 -4.54
C CYS A 127 16.40 15.83 -3.45
N ASP A 128 16.89 17.08 -3.58
CA ASP A 128 17.93 17.60 -2.70
C ASP A 128 17.37 18.28 -1.45
N ILE A 129 16.15 18.78 -1.49
CA ILE A 129 15.54 19.55 -0.39
C ILE A 129 14.28 18.89 0.13
N VAL A 130 13.25 18.71 -0.69
CA VAL A 130 11.93 18.24 -0.22
C VAL A 130 11.99 16.81 0.29
N PHE A 131 12.61 15.90 -0.45
CA PHE A 131 12.71 14.50 -0.07
C PHE A 131 13.51 14.30 1.25
N PRO A 132 14.69 14.89 1.46
CA PRO A 132 15.42 14.79 2.72
C PRO A 132 14.66 15.37 3.92
N LEU A 133 13.97 16.49 3.75
CA LEU A 133 13.17 17.10 4.81
C LEU A 133 11.94 16.25 5.17
N SER A 134 11.47 15.43 4.23
CA SER A 134 10.29 14.57 4.41
C SER A 134 10.56 13.24 5.12
N LYS A 135 11.81 12.93 5.49
CA LYS A 135 12.21 11.59 6.01
C LYS A 135 11.33 11.09 7.16
N THR A 136 11.03 11.96 8.13
CA THR A 136 10.19 11.59 9.28
C THR A 136 8.76 11.23 8.84
N ASN A 137 8.18 12.04 7.94
CA ASN A 137 6.83 11.76 7.41
C ASN A 137 6.82 10.53 6.51
N LEU A 138 7.90 10.32 5.74
CA LEU A 138 8.09 9.11 4.93
C LEU A 138 8.12 7.86 5.82
N ALA A 139 8.90 7.88 6.90
CA ALA A 139 8.99 6.76 7.83
C ALA A 139 7.62 6.45 8.46
N ALA A 140 6.92 7.47 8.96
CA ALA A 140 5.60 7.30 9.53
C ALA A 140 4.58 6.73 8.53
N LEU A 141 4.54 7.27 7.30
CA LEU A 141 3.67 6.78 6.25
C LEU A 141 4.06 5.39 5.77
N PHE A 142 5.36 5.06 5.75
CA PHE A 142 5.83 3.73 5.41
C PHE A 142 5.26 2.69 6.38
N VAL A 143 5.38 2.91 7.68
CA VAL A 143 4.83 2.00 8.70
C VAL A 143 3.31 1.84 8.53
N ILE A 144 2.57 2.94 8.44
CA ILE A 144 1.11 2.91 8.33
C ILE A 144 0.67 2.18 7.06
N THR A 145 1.28 2.50 5.92
CA THR A 145 0.87 1.92 4.62
C THR A 145 1.34 0.48 4.46
N PHE A 146 2.46 0.09 5.08
CA PHE A 146 2.91 -1.30 5.12
C PHE A 146 1.94 -2.17 5.92
N ILE A 147 1.57 -1.73 7.13
CA ILE A 147 0.59 -2.44 7.97
C ILE A 147 -0.75 -2.55 7.23
N TYR A 148 -1.18 -1.48 6.55
CA TYR A 148 -2.38 -1.51 5.72
C TYR A 148 -2.29 -2.57 4.61
N GLY A 149 -1.18 -2.59 3.85
CA GLY A 149 -0.95 -3.56 2.77
C GLY A 149 -0.83 -4.99 3.28
N TRP A 150 -0.18 -5.18 4.44
CA TRP A 150 0.00 -6.47 5.09
C TRP A 150 -1.32 -7.10 5.55
N ASN A 151 -2.21 -6.30 6.11
CA ASN A 151 -3.49 -6.74 6.65
C ASN A 151 -4.60 -6.88 5.60
N GLN A 152 -4.28 -6.73 4.31
CA GLN A 152 -5.27 -6.91 3.24
C GLN A 152 -5.76 -8.36 3.22
N TYR A 153 -7.08 -8.51 3.33
CA TYR A 153 -7.75 -9.80 3.30
C TYR A 153 -8.70 -9.91 2.11
N LEU A 154 -9.66 -8.99 2.03
CA LEU A 154 -10.75 -9.07 1.06
C LEU A 154 -10.24 -8.90 -0.38
N TRP A 155 -9.27 -8.00 -0.59
CA TRP A 155 -8.71 -7.75 -1.92
C TRP A 155 -7.99 -8.97 -2.51
N PRO A 156 -7.01 -9.60 -1.83
CA PRO A 156 -6.41 -10.84 -2.31
C PRO A 156 -7.43 -11.96 -2.55
N LEU A 157 -8.43 -12.09 -1.68
CA LEU A 157 -9.46 -13.11 -1.81
C LEU A 157 -10.29 -12.99 -3.10
N LEU A 158 -10.48 -11.75 -3.61
CA LEU A 158 -11.24 -11.50 -4.83
C LEU A 158 -10.41 -11.56 -6.11
N ILE A 159 -9.09 -11.32 -6.01
CA ILE A 159 -8.19 -11.20 -7.16
C ILE A 159 -7.42 -12.49 -7.42
N ILE A 160 -7.16 -13.29 -6.38
CA ILE A 160 -6.32 -14.48 -6.48
C ILE A 160 -7.17 -15.74 -6.36
N THR A 161 -7.07 -16.57 -7.39
CA THR A 161 -7.59 -17.95 -7.43
C THR A 161 -6.45 -18.96 -7.43
N ASP A 162 -5.24 -18.55 -7.85
CA ASP A 162 -4.04 -19.38 -7.82
C ASP A 162 -3.52 -19.51 -6.37
N VAL A 163 -3.48 -20.72 -5.89
CA VAL A 163 -3.00 -21.08 -4.55
C VAL A 163 -1.58 -20.57 -4.30
N ASP A 164 -0.74 -20.57 -5.31
CA ASP A 164 0.67 -20.17 -5.23
C ASP A 164 0.88 -18.67 -4.93
N LEU A 165 -0.12 -17.84 -5.23
CA LEU A 165 -0.12 -16.40 -4.96
C LEU A 165 -0.88 -16.02 -3.67
N GLY A 166 -1.34 -17.02 -2.91
CA GLY A 166 -2.05 -16.81 -1.66
C GLY A 166 -1.27 -15.94 -0.67
N THR A 167 -1.99 -15.07 0.06
CA THR A 167 -1.43 -14.22 1.13
C THR A 167 -1.64 -14.83 2.51
N THR A 168 -0.82 -14.45 3.51
CA THR A 168 -0.87 -15.02 4.86
C THR A 168 -2.23 -14.84 5.53
N VAL A 169 -2.83 -13.64 5.46
CA VAL A 169 -4.10 -13.35 6.13
C VAL A 169 -5.23 -14.19 5.52
N ALA A 170 -5.28 -14.33 4.20
CA ALA A 170 -6.23 -15.20 3.52
C ALA A 170 -5.96 -16.69 3.82
N GLY A 171 -4.68 -17.08 3.83
CA GLY A 171 -4.27 -18.46 4.12
C GLY A 171 -4.59 -18.91 5.54
N ILE A 172 -4.35 -18.07 6.56
CA ILE A 172 -4.70 -18.38 7.97
C ILE A 172 -6.20 -18.63 8.11
N LYS A 173 -7.03 -17.83 7.45
CA LYS A 173 -8.48 -18.07 7.46
C LYS A 173 -8.85 -19.41 6.82
N GLY A 174 -8.15 -19.80 5.75
CA GLY A 174 -8.33 -21.11 5.13
C GLY A 174 -7.91 -22.30 6.01
N MET A 175 -7.02 -22.07 7.01
CA MET A 175 -6.63 -23.09 7.99
C MET A 175 -7.70 -23.37 9.05
N ILE A 176 -8.64 -22.47 9.23
CA ILE A 176 -9.77 -22.66 10.15
C ILE A 176 -10.80 -23.51 9.42
N ALA A 177 -11.02 -24.74 9.90
CA ALA A 177 -11.97 -25.65 9.28
C ALA A 177 -13.38 -25.07 9.29
N THR A 178 -14.00 -25.07 8.11
CA THR A 178 -15.40 -24.70 7.93
C THR A 178 -16.18 -26.00 7.64
N GLY A 179 -16.81 -26.57 8.66
CA GLY A 179 -17.59 -27.80 8.51
C GLY A 179 -17.23 -28.90 9.54
N GLU A 180 -17.34 -30.17 9.15
CA GLU A 180 -17.13 -31.33 10.04
C GLU A 180 -15.65 -31.61 10.40
N GLY A 181 -14.70 -30.87 9.81
CA GLY A 181 -13.27 -31.02 10.10
C GLY A 181 -12.87 -30.42 11.44
N THR A 182 -11.86 -31.00 12.10
CA THR A 182 -11.27 -30.44 13.32
C THR A 182 -10.19 -29.41 12.95
N THR A 183 -10.33 -28.18 13.45
CA THR A 183 -9.30 -27.15 13.28
C THR A 183 -8.08 -27.49 14.13
N GLU A 184 -6.89 -27.55 13.52
CA GLU A 184 -5.62 -27.69 14.22
C GLU A 184 -5.18 -26.34 14.82
N TRP A 185 -5.74 -25.99 15.96
CA TRP A 185 -5.51 -24.68 16.61
C TRP A 185 -4.05 -24.39 16.93
N ASN A 186 -3.24 -25.39 17.22
CA ASN A 186 -1.80 -25.27 17.41
C ASN A 186 -1.10 -24.72 16.16
N SER A 187 -1.44 -25.24 14.99
CA SER A 187 -0.89 -24.80 13.69
C SER A 187 -1.38 -23.40 13.34
N VAL A 188 -2.66 -23.12 13.56
CA VAL A 188 -3.25 -21.78 13.33
C VAL A 188 -2.60 -20.73 14.21
N MET A 189 -2.43 -21.00 15.51
CA MET A 189 -1.79 -20.07 16.44
C MET A 189 -0.31 -19.83 16.10
N ALA A 190 0.42 -20.88 15.72
CA ALA A 190 1.80 -20.74 15.27
C ALA A 190 1.89 -19.86 13.99
N ALA A 191 1.01 -20.07 13.02
CA ALA A 191 0.95 -19.26 11.81
C ALA A 191 0.62 -17.78 12.11
N MET A 192 -0.32 -17.52 13.02
CA MET A 192 -0.66 -16.16 13.47
C MET A 192 0.54 -15.45 14.09
N LEU A 193 1.26 -16.11 15.02
CA LEU A 193 2.44 -15.55 15.67
C LEU A 193 3.55 -15.23 14.64
N LEU A 194 3.81 -16.12 13.71
CA LEU A 194 4.80 -15.89 12.65
C LEU A 194 4.39 -14.75 11.72
N THR A 195 3.08 -14.59 11.45
CA THR A 195 2.56 -13.51 10.61
C THR A 195 2.67 -12.14 11.28
N LEU A 196 2.73 -12.06 12.59
CA LEU A 196 2.94 -10.80 13.32
C LEU A 196 4.39 -10.29 13.27
N ILE A 197 5.37 -11.16 13.00
CA ILE A 197 6.79 -10.78 13.04
C ILE A 197 7.11 -9.63 12.06
N PRO A 198 6.78 -9.69 10.74
CA PRO A 198 7.14 -8.62 9.81
C PRO A 198 6.55 -7.25 10.18
N PRO A 199 5.25 -7.08 10.51
CA PRO A 199 4.73 -5.81 10.98
C PRO A 199 5.42 -5.28 12.24
N VAL A 200 5.70 -6.16 13.21
CA VAL A 200 6.37 -5.76 14.46
C VAL A 200 7.80 -5.27 14.18
N VAL A 201 8.55 -5.97 13.32
CA VAL A 201 9.89 -5.52 12.92
C VAL A 201 9.83 -4.15 12.25
N ILE A 202 8.89 -3.91 11.35
CA ILE A 202 8.72 -2.62 10.64
C ILE A 202 8.38 -1.48 11.62
N VAL A 203 7.63 -1.76 12.70
CA VAL A 203 7.29 -0.74 13.71
C VAL A 203 8.48 -0.41 14.61
N LEU A 204 9.39 -1.36 14.86
CA LEU A 204 10.54 -1.19 15.76
C LEU A 204 11.77 -0.53 15.11
N VAL A 205 11.83 -0.51 13.77
CA VAL A 205 12.92 0.09 12.96
C VAL A 205 12.58 1.52 12.56
#